data_19b78587b7f1cfc5f5d79b1384cfb341
#
_entry.id   19b78587b7f1cfc5f5d79b1384cfb341
#
_cell.length_a   1.000
_cell.length_b   1.000
_cell.length_c   1.000
_cell.angle_alpha   90.00
_cell.angle_beta   90.00
_cell.angle_gamma   90.00
#
_symmetry.space_group_name_H-M   'P 1'
#
loop_
_entity.id
_entity.type
_entity.pdbx_description
1 polymer ?
#
loop_
_entity_poly.entity_id
_entity_poly.type
_entity_poly.pdbx_seq_one_letter_code
_entity_poly.pdbx_strand_id
1 'polypeptide(L)'
;MFKFLRNIIFFFLAALVTGEVVVRLTHAVSDIPQRTIDKDGIQKYYPNQTGYWLNGTHTWEINDLGWPGQLPQNYDNLITIIGDSFIENFMNPNECHQAVLLKQRLSNYNFMEAARSGISFIEAFEISKQLDSLNPIENLIYVTDSDFRESIEDIKKLEDITQVDLKSQKVVYGKMKAPSMKKMLYNWKLAYYFYNRFPINFSSLSKFKKTTKVDHGNKDVNINQQIKSLLSYIKKNYDIHNKILVFHPNSDKEIIKLCKAQGFYIIHLNSSNDEKSWTFDYDHHWTCYGHEQVAEQVKQGLINIEL
;
A
#
# COMPACT_ATOMS: atom_id res chain seq x y z
N MET A 1 -46.51 23.89 -16.32
CA MET A 1 -45.11 23.57 -16.58
C MET A 1 -44.22 23.82 -15.36
N PHE A 2 -44.22 25.01 -14.74
CA PHE A 2 -43.34 25.32 -13.60
C PHE A 2 -43.57 24.44 -12.36
N LYS A 3 -44.81 24.15 -11.96
CA LYS A 3 -45.15 23.27 -10.84
C LYS A 3 -44.70 21.82 -11.08
N PHE A 4 -44.80 21.32 -12.31
CA PHE A 4 -44.39 20.01 -12.69
C PHE A 4 -42.85 19.87 -12.60
N LEU A 5 -42.09 20.81 -13.18
CA LEU A 5 -40.64 20.84 -13.11
C LEU A 5 -40.14 20.92 -11.67
N ARG A 6 -40.75 21.75 -10.84
CA ARG A 6 -40.46 21.84 -9.39
C ARG A 6 -40.66 20.51 -8.68
N ASN A 7 -41.75 19.79 -8.97
CA ASN A 7 -42.01 18.51 -8.36
C ASN A 7 -40.99 17.44 -8.80
N ILE A 8 -40.59 17.43 -10.08
CA ILE A 8 -39.51 16.50 -10.56
C ILE A 8 -38.22 16.79 -9.80
N ILE A 9 -37.81 18.06 -9.68
CA ILE A 9 -36.60 18.45 -8.94
C ILE A 9 -36.69 17.98 -7.48
N PHE A 10 -37.85 18.22 -6.83
CA PHE A 10 -38.06 17.80 -5.44
C PHE A 10 -37.93 16.28 -5.27
N PHE A 11 -38.60 15.48 -6.11
CA PHE A 11 -38.50 14.03 -6.05
C PHE A 11 -37.09 13.52 -6.36
N PHE A 12 -36.38 14.15 -7.30
CA PHE A 12 -34.99 13.81 -7.60
C PHE A 12 -34.08 14.09 -6.41
N LEU A 13 -34.21 15.25 -5.76
CA LEU A 13 -33.44 15.56 -4.56
C LEU A 13 -33.77 14.61 -3.40
N ALA A 14 -35.05 14.31 -3.20
CA ALA A 14 -35.47 13.33 -2.19
C ALA A 14 -34.87 11.94 -2.46
N ALA A 15 -34.87 11.49 -3.72
CA ALA A 15 -34.26 10.23 -4.12
C ALA A 15 -32.74 10.20 -3.86
N LEU A 16 -32.02 11.32 -4.16
CA LEU A 16 -30.59 11.42 -3.86
C LEU A 16 -30.29 11.34 -2.37
N VAL A 17 -31.06 12.06 -1.54
CA VAL A 17 -30.90 12.02 -0.07
C VAL A 17 -31.21 10.63 0.47
N THR A 18 -32.32 10.03 0.04
CA THR A 18 -32.69 8.67 0.47
C THR A 18 -31.64 7.65 0.03
N GLY A 19 -31.16 7.73 -1.21
CA GLY A 19 -30.11 6.88 -1.71
C GLY A 19 -28.80 7.00 -0.91
N GLU A 20 -28.38 8.23 -0.59
CA GLU A 20 -27.18 8.48 0.24
C GLU A 20 -27.35 7.85 1.64
N VAL A 21 -28.51 8.02 2.28
CA VAL A 21 -28.81 7.43 3.59
C VAL A 21 -28.77 5.90 3.51
N VAL A 22 -29.40 5.30 2.50
CA VAL A 22 -29.41 3.84 2.32
C VAL A 22 -27.99 3.31 2.13
N VAL A 23 -27.20 3.89 1.22
CA VAL A 23 -25.83 3.45 0.96
C VAL A 23 -24.96 3.54 2.23
N ARG A 24 -25.15 4.57 3.06
CA ARG A 24 -24.44 4.73 4.33
C ARG A 24 -24.85 3.67 5.37
N LEU A 25 -26.15 3.48 5.55
CA LEU A 25 -26.66 2.53 6.55
C LEU A 25 -26.33 1.08 6.20
N THR A 26 -26.28 0.75 4.92
CA THR A 26 -25.97 -0.60 4.43
C THR A 26 -24.49 -0.85 4.22
N HIS A 27 -23.65 0.19 4.32
CA HIS A 27 -22.23 0.13 3.95
C HIS A 27 -22.00 -0.50 2.57
N ALA A 28 -22.90 -0.22 1.61
CA ALA A 28 -22.86 -0.80 0.25
C ALA A 28 -21.58 -0.45 -0.53
N VAL A 29 -20.76 0.47 -0.03
CA VAL A 29 -19.39 0.74 -0.43
C VAL A 29 -18.50 0.89 0.80
N SER A 30 -17.24 0.53 0.68
CA SER A 30 -16.24 0.73 1.72
C SER A 30 -16.04 2.21 2.03
N ASP A 31 -15.73 2.52 3.27
CA ASP A 31 -15.10 3.79 3.61
C ASP A 31 -13.64 3.75 3.17
N ILE A 32 -13.17 4.85 2.59
CA ILE A 32 -11.79 4.97 2.13
C ILE A 32 -11.09 6.03 2.98
N PRO A 33 -9.99 5.68 3.68
CA PRO A 33 -9.24 6.64 4.47
C PRO A 33 -8.64 7.72 3.58
N GLN A 34 -8.72 8.96 4.05
CA GLN A 34 -8.17 10.11 3.35
C GLN A 34 -6.66 10.18 3.55
N ARG A 35 -5.94 10.36 2.45
CA ARG A 35 -4.48 10.49 2.44
C ARG A 35 -4.04 11.93 2.62
N THR A 36 -2.85 12.10 3.16
CA THR A 36 -2.11 13.36 3.27
C THR A 36 -0.65 13.15 2.85
N ILE A 37 0.07 14.24 2.69
CA ILE A 37 1.53 14.24 2.57
C ILE A 37 2.05 14.97 3.80
N ASP A 38 2.99 14.36 4.51
CA ASP A 38 3.57 14.98 5.68
C ASP A 38 4.69 15.99 5.31
N LYS A 39 5.31 16.58 6.35
CA LYS A 39 6.37 17.57 6.18
C LYS A 39 7.63 17.03 5.46
N ASP A 40 7.85 15.73 5.51
CA ASP A 40 9.01 15.05 4.93
C ASP A 40 8.71 14.56 3.50
N GLY A 41 7.50 14.80 2.99
CA GLY A 41 7.06 14.43 1.64
C GLY A 41 6.47 13.03 1.53
N ILE A 42 6.35 12.29 2.64
CA ILE A 42 5.81 10.93 2.66
C ILE A 42 4.30 10.97 2.63
N GLN A 43 3.72 10.18 1.72
CA GLN A 43 2.28 9.97 1.66
C GLN A 43 1.84 8.97 2.72
N LYS A 44 0.89 9.38 3.54
CA LYS A 44 0.22 8.54 4.56
C LYS A 44 -1.23 8.97 4.75
N TYR A 45 -1.90 8.44 5.74
CA TYR A 45 -3.28 8.83 6.05
C TYR A 45 -3.34 9.98 7.04
N TYR A 46 -4.45 10.74 7.04
CA TYR A 46 -4.75 11.59 8.17
C TYR A 46 -4.92 10.72 9.42
N PRO A 47 -4.34 11.12 10.57
CA PRO A 47 -4.48 10.35 11.81
C PRO A 47 -5.91 10.18 12.29
N ASN A 48 -6.15 9.15 13.10
CA ASN A 48 -7.39 8.94 13.85
C ASN A 48 -8.65 8.81 12.96
N GLN A 49 -8.51 8.21 11.78
CA GLN A 49 -9.63 7.85 10.96
C GLN A 49 -10.10 6.44 11.27
N THR A 50 -11.41 6.23 11.19
CA THR A 50 -12.04 4.91 11.24
C THR A 50 -13.07 4.80 10.13
N GLY A 51 -13.38 3.59 9.73
CA GLY A 51 -14.41 3.34 8.72
C GLY A 51 -14.78 1.87 8.64
N TYR A 52 -15.76 1.57 7.80
CA TYR A 52 -16.25 0.23 7.55
C TYR A 52 -15.76 -0.28 6.19
N TRP A 53 -15.41 -1.54 6.15
CA TRP A 53 -15.22 -2.24 4.88
C TRP A 53 -16.58 -2.60 4.27
N LEU A 54 -16.55 -3.01 3.00
CA LEU A 54 -17.72 -3.32 2.18
C LEU A 54 -18.78 -4.15 2.93
N ASN A 55 -20.04 -3.74 2.86
CA ASN A 55 -21.19 -4.31 3.55
C ASN A 55 -21.04 -4.35 5.09
N GLY A 56 -20.19 -3.53 5.66
CA GLY A 56 -19.97 -3.48 7.11
C GLY A 56 -19.35 -4.75 7.71
N THR A 57 -18.62 -5.53 6.92
CA THR A 57 -18.04 -6.81 7.34
C THR A 57 -17.09 -6.67 8.52
N HIS A 58 -16.34 -5.59 8.56
CA HIS A 58 -15.44 -5.23 9.66
C HIS A 58 -15.13 -3.72 9.59
N THR A 59 -14.46 -3.22 10.61
CA THR A 59 -13.94 -1.86 10.68
C THR A 59 -12.45 -1.84 10.46
N TRP A 60 -11.95 -0.73 9.94
CA TRP A 60 -10.54 -0.39 9.88
C TRP A 60 -10.26 0.91 10.66
N GLU A 61 -9.03 1.09 11.07
CA GLU A 61 -8.57 2.28 11.78
C GLU A 61 -7.20 2.75 11.30
N ILE A 62 -6.98 4.05 11.40
CA ILE A 62 -5.69 4.71 11.19
C ILE A 62 -5.24 5.29 12.52
N ASN A 63 -4.03 4.95 12.94
CA ASN A 63 -3.45 5.39 14.22
C ASN A 63 -2.98 6.87 14.22
N ASP A 64 -2.50 7.35 15.37
CA ASP A 64 -2.00 8.72 15.55
C ASP A 64 -0.83 9.09 14.62
N LEU A 65 -0.05 8.12 14.16
CA LEU A 65 1.06 8.34 13.22
C LEU A 65 0.62 8.38 11.76
N GLY A 66 -0.66 8.09 11.48
CA GLY A 66 -1.23 8.09 10.13
C GLY A 66 -1.02 6.78 9.37
N TRP A 67 -0.85 5.66 10.07
CA TRP A 67 -0.69 4.32 9.50
C TRP A 67 -1.84 3.38 9.90
N PRO A 68 -2.11 2.30 9.12
CA PRO A 68 -3.14 1.33 9.46
C PRO A 68 -2.88 0.62 10.78
N GLY A 69 -3.97 0.23 11.45
CA GLY A 69 -3.93 -0.55 12.69
C GLY A 69 -3.57 0.26 13.92
N GLN A 70 -3.44 -0.43 15.04
CA GLN A 70 -3.16 0.17 16.34
C GLN A 70 -1.66 0.34 16.57
N LEU A 71 -1.30 1.36 17.37
CA LEU A 71 0.07 1.50 17.86
C LEU A 71 0.30 0.50 19.01
N PRO A 72 1.53 -0.01 19.17
CA PRO A 72 1.90 -0.81 20.33
C PRO A 72 1.82 0.02 21.62
N GLN A 73 1.62 -0.64 22.75
CA GLN A 73 1.54 0.02 24.06
C GLN A 73 2.85 0.75 24.47
N ASN A 74 3.97 0.26 24.00
CA ASN A 74 5.29 0.87 24.10
C ASN A 74 6.15 0.48 22.89
N TYR A 75 7.31 1.10 22.75
CA TYR A 75 8.23 0.86 21.63
C TYR A 75 9.45 0.00 22.01
N ASP A 76 9.41 -0.67 23.16
CA ASP A 76 10.50 -1.58 23.58
C ASP A 76 10.57 -2.76 22.62
N ASN A 77 11.77 -3.11 22.16
CA ASN A 77 11.99 -4.16 21.19
C ASN A 77 11.07 -4.03 19.93
N LEU A 78 10.91 -2.79 19.45
CA LEU A 78 10.04 -2.50 18.32
C LEU A 78 10.58 -3.12 17.03
N ILE A 79 9.71 -3.78 16.28
CA ILE A 79 9.91 -4.19 14.89
C ILE A 79 8.86 -3.46 14.04
N THR A 80 9.31 -2.66 13.08
CA THR A 80 8.39 -2.00 12.15
C THR A 80 8.11 -2.88 10.93
N ILE A 81 6.90 -2.80 10.41
CA ILE A 81 6.42 -3.56 9.26
C ILE A 81 6.02 -2.56 8.19
N ILE A 82 6.80 -2.49 7.13
CA ILE A 82 6.63 -1.52 6.04
C ILE A 82 6.25 -2.26 4.77
N GLY A 83 5.25 -1.79 4.05
CA GLY A 83 4.83 -2.43 2.81
C GLY A 83 3.73 -1.67 2.08
N ASP A 84 3.35 -2.22 0.96
CA ASP A 84 2.33 -1.70 0.07
C ASP A 84 0.90 -2.14 0.48
N SER A 85 0.04 -2.37 -0.50
CA SER A 85 -1.35 -2.80 -0.29
C SER A 85 -1.49 -4.17 0.37
N PHE A 86 -0.48 -5.03 0.29
CA PHE A 86 -0.50 -6.32 1.00
C PHE A 86 -0.44 -6.12 2.52
N ILE A 87 0.27 -5.11 3.00
CA ILE A 87 0.40 -4.81 4.43
C ILE A 87 -0.63 -3.77 4.90
N GLU A 88 -1.05 -2.84 4.02
CA GLU A 88 -2.17 -1.92 4.30
C GLU A 88 -3.45 -2.65 4.74
N ASN A 89 -3.75 -3.75 4.09
CA ASN A 89 -4.67 -4.84 4.50
C ASN A 89 -6.09 -4.41 4.93
N PHE A 90 -6.67 -3.36 4.35
CA PHE A 90 -8.06 -2.96 4.69
C PHE A 90 -9.12 -3.98 4.28
N MET A 91 -8.78 -4.98 3.46
CA MET A 91 -9.69 -6.04 3.01
C MET A 91 -9.98 -7.09 4.09
N ASN A 92 -9.17 -7.14 5.12
CA ASN A 92 -9.29 -8.07 6.24
C ASN A 92 -9.50 -7.29 7.56
N PRO A 93 -10.12 -7.92 8.58
CA PRO A 93 -10.27 -7.33 9.90
C PRO A 93 -8.91 -7.20 10.62
N ASN A 94 -8.87 -6.35 11.64
CA ASN A 94 -7.64 -5.96 12.34
C ASN A 94 -6.84 -7.15 12.91
N GLU A 95 -7.49 -8.20 13.36
CA GLU A 95 -6.85 -9.42 13.86
C GLU A 95 -6.02 -10.17 12.81
N CYS A 96 -6.21 -9.89 11.53
CA CYS A 96 -5.44 -10.46 10.42
C CYS A 96 -4.28 -9.56 9.96
N HIS A 97 -4.03 -8.44 10.62
CA HIS A 97 -2.88 -7.58 10.34
C HIS A 97 -1.57 -8.21 10.83
N GLN A 98 -0.50 -7.99 10.09
CA GLN A 98 0.81 -8.60 10.38
C GLN A 98 1.34 -8.22 11.77
N ALA A 99 1.15 -6.96 12.21
CA ALA A 99 1.56 -6.53 13.54
C ALA A 99 0.85 -7.31 14.66
N VAL A 100 -0.45 -7.57 14.50
CA VAL A 100 -1.24 -8.36 15.46
C VAL A 100 -0.81 -9.82 15.44
N LEU A 101 -0.71 -10.41 14.25
CA LEU A 101 -0.34 -11.81 14.08
C LEU A 101 1.07 -12.12 14.57
N LEU A 102 2.04 -11.24 14.31
CA LEU A 102 3.42 -11.40 14.78
C LEU A 102 3.51 -11.17 16.31
N LYS A 103 2.78 -10.20 16.87
CA LYS A 103 2.73 -10.00 18.32
C LYS A 103 2.21 -11.22 19.07
N GLN A 104 1.20 -11.90 18.53
CA GLN A 104 0.69 -13.17 19.11
C GLN A 104 1.73 -14.28 19.10
N ARG A 105 2.62 -14.31 18.11
CA ARG A 105 3.64 -15.36 17.89
C ARG A 105 4.98 -15.05 18.57
N LEU A 106 5.29 -13.78 18.76
CA LEU A 106 6.55 -13.24 19.28
C LEU A 106 6.26 -12.19 20.36
N SER A 107 5.72 -12.64 21.49
CA SER A 107 5.19 -11.78 22.58
C SER A 107 6.23 -10.82 23.19
N ASN A 108 7.52 -11.14 23.08
CA ASN A 108 8.63 -10.32 23.63
C ASN A 108 8.94 -9.08 22.78
N TYR A 109 8.40 -8.99 21.58
CA TYR A 109 8.59 -7.89 20.63
C TYR A 109 7.31 -7.06 20.50
N ASN A 110 7.44 -5.81 20.15
CA ASN A 110 6.35 -4.94 19.76
C ASN A 110 6.39 -4.70 18.26
N PHE A 111 5.24 -4.60 17.63
CA PHE A 111 5.11 -4.47 16.18
C PHE A 111 4.25 -3.26 15.82
N MET A 112 4.63 -2.56 14.76
CA MET A 112 3.88 -1.44 14.19
C MET A 112 3.90 -1.51 12.68
N GLU A 113 2.74 -1.39 12.05
CA GLU A 113 2.64 -1.28 10.59
C GLU A 113 2.79 0.16 10.13
N ALA A 114 3.50 0.34 9.01
CA ALA A 114 3.59 1.58 8.26
C ALA A 114 3.40 1.26 6.77
N ALA A 115 2.15 1.15 6.36
CA ALA A 115 1.78 0.64 5.06
C ALA A 115 0.76 1.52 4.33
N ARG A 116 0.85 1.53 3.01
CA ARG A 116 -0.08 2.23 2.11
C ARG A 116 0.02 1.66 0.71
N SER A 117 -1.12 1.46 0.05
CA SER A 117 -1.14 1.05 -1.36
C SER A 117 -0.27 1.93 -2.24
N GLY A 118 0.63 1.32 -3.00
CA GLY A 118 1.54 1.97 -3.93
C GLY A 118 2.77 2.59 -3.26
N ILE A 119 3.24 2.03 -2.14
CA ILE A 119 4.59 2.29 -1.62
C ILE A 119 5.58 1.58 -2.55
N SER A 120 6.52 2.33 -3.11
CA SER A 120 7.64 1.79 -3.86
C SER A 120 8.78 1.37 -2.92
N PHE A 121 9.74 0.59 -3.43
CA PHE A 121 10.88 0.14 -2.64
C PHE A 121 11.68 1.30 -2.03
N ILE A 122 11.94 2.39 -2.81
CA ILE A 122 12.62 3.58 -2.28
C ILE A 122 11.78 4.32 -1.24
N GLU A 123 10.45 4.38 -1.41
CA GLU A 123 9.55 5.00 -0.42
C GLU A 123 9.55 4.22 0.89
N ALA A 124 9.65 2.88 0.85
CA ALA A 124 9.78 2.06 2.06
C ALA A 124 11.04 2.42 2.86
N PHE A 125 12.14 2.77 2.21
CA PHE A 125 13.36 3.25 2.88
C PHE A 125 13.21 4.67 3.45
N GLU A 126 12.51 5.57 2.76
CA GLU A 126 12.19 6.90 3.31
C GLU A 126 11.28 6.78 4.56
N ILE A 127 10.28 5.89 4.52
CA ILE A 127 9.42 5.59 5.67
C ILE A 127 10.25 5.01 6.82
N SER A 128 11.08 4.00 6.54
CA SER A 128 11.96 3.40 7.55
C SER A 128 12.84 4.45 8.23
N LYS A 129 13.47 5.34 7.45
CA LYS A 129 14.28 6.45 7.97
C LYS A 129 13.47 7.41 8.87
N GLN A 130 12.21 7.68 8.54
CA GLN A 130 11.33 8.48 9.40
C GLN A 130 11.04 7.76 10.72
N LEU A 131 10.86 6.43 10.67
CA LEU A 131 10.58 5.59 11.82
C LEU A 131 11.81 5.30 12.71
N ASP A 132 13.03 5.60 12.24
CA ASP A 132 14.25 5.46 13.05
C ASP A 132 14.18 6.27 14.36
N SER A 133 13.35 7.33 14.39
CA SER A 133 13.08 8.11 15.62
C SER A 133 12.40 7.30 16.73
N LEU A 134 11.78 6.16 16.42
CA LEU A 134 11.17 5.23 17.36
C LEU A 134 12.15 4.14 17.85
N ASN A 135 13.39 4.16 17.37
CA ASN A 135 14.46 3.19 17.64
C ASN A 135 14.06 1.73 17.39
N PRO A 136 13.52 1.36 16.22
CA PRO A 136 13.20 -0.02 15.93
C PRO A 136 14.48 -0.87 15.92
N ILE A 137 14.40 -2.07 16.52
CA ILE A 137 15.50 -3.04 16.44
C ILE A 137 15.63 -3.61 15.04
N GLU A 138 14.49 -3.82 14.36
CA GLU A 138 14.43 -4.29 12.97
C GLU A 138 13.29 -3.62 12.20
N ASN A 139 13.45 -3.58 10.88
CA ASN A 139 12.42 -3.14 9.95
C ASN A 139 12.15 -4.25 8.93
N LEU A 140 10.96 -4.81 8.94
CA LEU A 140 10.48 -5.76 7.94
C LEU A 140 9.92 -4.98 6.76
N ILE A 141 10.59 -5.02 5.63
CA ILE A 141 10.15 -4.35 4.40
C ILE A 141 9.59 -5.42 3.45
N TYR A 142 8.26 -5.44 3.31
CA TYR A 142 7.57 -6.34 2.41
C TYR A 142 7.63 -5.80 0.99
N VAL A 143 8.02 -6.65 0.05
CA VAL A 143 8.31 -6.24 -1.32
C VAL A 143 7.78 -7.22 -2.36
N THR A 144 7.36 -6.64 -3.47
CA THR A 144 7.07 -7.32 -4.73
C THR A 144 8.06 -6.85 -5.80
N ASP A 145 8.14 -7.53 -6.93
CA ASP A 145 9.02 -7.12 -8.04
C ASP A 145 8.65 -5.76 -8.62
N SER A 146 7.36 -5.37 -8.54
CA SER A 146 6.87 -4.08 -9.00
C SER A 146 7.48 -2.92 -8.22
N ASP A 147 7.67 -3.07 -6.91
CA ASP A 147 8.14 -1.99 -6.05
C ASP A 147 9.54 -1.51 -6.41
N PHE A 148 10.41 -2.44 -6.85
CA PHE A 148 11.74 -2.11 -7.37
C PHE A 148 11.66 -1.31 -8.66
N ARG A 149 10.81 -1.74 -9.59
CA ARG A 149 10.64 -1.08 -10.91
C ARG A 149 9.98 0.28 -10.77
N GLU A 150 8.97 0.38 -9.93
CA GLU A 150 8.25 1.62 -9.64
C GLU A 150 9.11 2.63 -8.88
N SER A 151 10.16 2.19 -8.19
CA SER A 151 11.13 3.07 -7.55
C SER A 151 12.01 3.87 -8.51
N ILE A 152 12.06 3.51 -9.80
CA ILE A 152 13.05 4.07 -10.74
C ILE A 152 12.34 4.93 -11.79
N GLU A 153 12.58 6.26 -11.75
CA GLU A 153 11.95 7.21 -12.68
C GLU A 153 12.30 6.91 -14.15
N ASP A 154 13.53 6.45 -14.43
CA ASP A 154 13.99 6.11 -15.77
C ASP A 154 13.28 4.89 -16.40
N ILE A 155 12.72 3.98 -15.60
CA ILE A 155 11.91 2.86 -16.10
C ILE A 155 10.52 3.37 -16.49
N LYS A 156 9.86 4.07 -15.57
CA LYS A 156 8.53 4.65 -15.79
C LYS A 156 8.31 5.79 -14.82
N LYS A 157 8.13 6.99 -15.34
CA LYS A 157 7.79 8.16 -14.53
C LYS A 157 6.36 8.04 -14.01
N LEU A 158 6.21 8.03 -12.67
CA LEU A 158 4.95 7.94 -11.95
C LEU A 158 4.82 9.16 -11.04
N GLU A 159 3.78 9.98 -11.27
CA GLU A 159 3.64 11.25 -10.53
C GLU A 159 3.19 11.06 -9.08
N ASP A 160 2.50 9.96 -8.78
CA ASP A 160 1.87 9.66 -7.49
C ASP A 160 2.65 8.65 -6.63
N ILE A 161 3.80 8.20 -7.11
CA ILE A 161 4.69 7.26 -6.42
C ILE A 161 6.03 7.94 -6.19
N THR A 162 6.59 7.73 -5.01
CA THR A 162 7.94 8.18 -4.68
C THR A 162 8.96 7.35 -5.47
N GLN A 163 9.84 8.02 -6.19
CA GLN A 163 10.83 7.42 -7.07
C GLN A 163 12.22 8.00 -6.82
N VAL A 164 13.24 7.37 -7.34
CA VAL A 164 14.59 7.94 -7.41
C VAL A 164 14.96 8.21 -8.86
N ASP A 165 15.44 9.44 -9.11
CA ASP A 165 16.18 9.77 -10.33
C ASP A 165 17.63 9.34 -10.11
N LEU A 166 18.00 8.22 -10.73
CA LEU A 166 19.35 7.66 -10.59
C LEU A 166 20.45 8.52 -11.23
N LYS A 167 20.10 9.43 -12.15
CA LYS A 167 21.05 10.32 -12.79
C LYS A 167 21.40 11.47 -11.86
N SER A 168 20.40 12.13 -11.28
CA SER A 168 20.61 13.23 -10.34
C SER A 168 20.89 12.76 -8.92
N GLN A 169 20.73 11.46 -8.62
CA GLN A 169 20.88 10.85 -7.30
C GLN A 169 19.95 11.50 -6.26
N LYS A 170 18.68 11.74 -6.64
CA LYS A 170 17.70 12.40 -5.79
C LYS A 170 16.41 11.60 -5.71
N VAL A 171 15.80 11.56 -4.52
CA VAL A 171 14.44 11.06 -4.33
C VAL A 171 13.46 12.12 -4.82
N VAL A 172 12.49 11.70 -5.60
CA VAL A 172 11.39 12.50 -6.12
C VAL A 172 10.11 11.99 -5.44
N TYR A 173 9.59 12.76 -4.50
CA TYR A 173 8.39 12.36 -3.75
C TYR A 173 7.13 12.41 -4.60
N GLY A 174 6.31 11.39 -4.45
CA GLY A 174 5.05 11.26 -5.17
C GLY A 174 4.02 12.31 -4.73
N LYS A 175 3.18 12.76 -5.67
CA LYS A 175 2.12 13.73 -5.45
C LYS A 175 0.75 13.04 -5.42
N MET A 176 -0.14 13.48 -4.56
CA MET A 176 -1.51 12.97 -4.58
C MET A 176 -2.24 13.36 -5.87
N LYS A 177 -2.77 12.38 -6.60
CA LYS A 177 -3.63 12.62 -7.78
C LYS A 177 -5.01 13.10 -7.35
N ALA A 178 -5.45 14.25 -7.89
CA ALA A 178 -6.81 14.80 -7.74
C ALA A 178 -7.36 14.72 -6.29
N PRO A 179 -6.65 15.24 -5.27
CA PRO A 179 -7.04 15.04 -3.86
C PRO A 179 -8.43 15.60 -3.54
N SER A 180 -8.79 16.76 -4.07
CA SER A 180 -10.10 17.38 -3.85
C SER A 180 -11.26 16.56 -4.45
N MET A 181 -11.06 16.03 -5.66
CA MET A 181 -12.07 15.18 -6.32
C MET A 181 -12.24 13.86 -5.58
N LYS A 182 -11.14 13.21 -5.16
CA LYS A 182 -11.18 12.00 -4.35
C LYS A 182 -11.88 12.25 -3.01
N LYS A 183 -11.56 13.36 -2.34
CA LYS A 183 -12.22 13.77 -1.09
C LYS A 183 -13.73 13.91 -1.28
N MET A 184 -14.17 14.59 -2.33
CA MET A 184 -15.59 14.73 -2.62
C MET A 184 -16.26 13.38 -2.90
N LEU A 185 -15.66 12.56 -3.76
CA LEU A 185 -16.19 11.26 -4.16
C LEU A 185 -16.32 10.31 -2.96
N TYR A 186 -15.29 10.21 -2.11
CA TYR A 186 -15.31 9.31 -0.96
C TYR A 186 -16.27 9.76 0.15
N ASN A 187 -16.52 11.06 0.26
CA ASN A 187 -17.49 11.59 1.23
C ASN A 187 -18.94 11.48 0.75
N TRP A 188 -19.18 11.44 -0.57
CA TRP A 188 -20.51 11.25 -1.13
C TRP A 188 -20.68 9.77 -1.52
N LYS A 189 -21.21 8.96 -0.58
CA LYS A 189 -21.26 7.50 -0.71
C LYS A 189 -22.12 7.01 -1.88
N LEU A 190 -23.23 7.69 -2.16
CA LEU A 190 -24.06 7.35 -3.32
C LEU A 190 -23.30 7.58 -4.64
N ALA A 191 -22.57 8.68 -4.77
CA ALA A 191 -21.76 8.93 -5.94
C ALA A 191 -20.63 7.91 -6.07
N TYR A 192 -19.99 7.53 -4.94
CA TYR A 192 -18.97 6.51 -4.91
C TYR A 192 -19.52 5.11 -5.26
N TYR A 193 -20.75 4.79 -4.80
CA TYR A 193 -21.46 3.55 -5.17
C TYR A 193 -21.66 3.47 -6.69
N PHE A 194 -22.17 4.54 -7.32
CA PHE A 194 -22.34 4.56 -8.78
C PHE A 194 -21.03 4.51 -9.54
N TYR A 195 -19.99 5.18 -9.04
CA TYR A 195 -18.65 5.13 -9.63
C TYR A 195 -18.08 3.70 -9.65
N ASN A 196 -18.25 2.94 -8.56
CA ASN A 196 -17.79 1.54 -8.48
C ASN A 196 -18.66 0.60 -9.31
N ARG A 197 -19.98 0.80 -9.31
CA ARG A 197 -20.91 -0.09 -10.01
C ARG A 197 -20.92 0.13 -11.52
N PHE A 198 -20.69 1.37 -11.94
CA PHE A 198 -20.68 1.80 -13.34
C PHE A 198 -19.38 2.57 -13.62
N PRO A 199 -18.23 1.86 -13.71
CA PRO A 199 -16.96 2.53 -13.92
C PRO A 199 -16.98 3.27 -15.26
N ILE A 200 -17.01 4.61 -15.21
CA ILE A 200 -16.95 5.46 -16.40
C ILE A 200 -15.52 5.40 -16.93
N ASN A 201 -15.31 4.68 -18.00
CA ASN A 201 -14.04 4.66 -18.71
C ASN A 201 -13.79 6.00 -19.41
N PHE A 202 -13.26 6.98 -18.65
CA PHE A 202 -12.85 8.28 -19.21
C PHE A 202 -11.75 8.16 -20.28
N SER A 203 -11.10 7.02 -20.41
CA SER A 203 -10.14 6.75 -21.48
C SER A 203 -10.78 6.77 -22.89
N SER A 204 -12.08 6.52 -23.00
CA SER A 204 -12.79 6.63 -24.28
C SER A 204 -13.04 8.08 -24.72
N LEU A 205 -13.12 9.01 -23.79
CA LEU A 205 -13.25 10.44 -24.07
C LEU A 205 -11.91 11.12 -24.42
N SER A 206 -10.78 10.49 -24.08
CA SER A 206 -9.45 11.00 -24.40
C SER A 206 -8.95 10.58 -25.79
N LYS A 207 -9.72 9.80 -26.57
CA LYS A 207 -9.38 9.43 -27.96
C LYS A 207 -9.24 10.61 -28.93
N PHE A 208 -9.55 11.84 -28.49
CA PHE A 208 -9.26 13.07 -29.27
C PHE A 208 -7.83 13.64 -29.01
N LYS A 209 -7.04 13.12 -28.07
CA LYS A 209 -5.62 13.41 -28.05
C LYS A 209 -4.92 12.37 -28.91
N LYS A 210 -4.40 12.82 -30.07
CA LYS A 210 -3.49 12.05 -30.93
C LYS A 210 -2.59 11.19 -30.04
N THR A 211 -2.74 9.88 -30.17
CA THR A 211 -1.71 8.92 -29.80
C THR A 211 -0.46 9.27 -30.60
N THR A 212 0.41 10.06 -30.04
CA THR A 212 1.82 9.93 -30.40
C THR A 212 2.12 8.46 -30.09
N LYS A 213 2.29 7.67 -31.13
CA LYS A 213 2.89 6.35 -31.04
C LYS A 213 4.18 6.56 -30.24
N VAL A 214 4.17 6.13 -29.00
CA VAL A 214 5.42 5.93 -28.26
C VAL A 214 6.06 4.80 -29.06
N ASP A 215 7.08 5.18 -29.80
CA ASP A 215 7.94 4.28 -30.53
C ASP A 215 8.51 3.30 -29.49
N HIS A 216 8.00 2.05 -29.51
CA HIS A 216 8.61 0.94 -28.79
C HIS A 216 9.90 0.52 -29.54
N GLY A 217 10.70 1.54 -29.93
CA GLY A 217 12.06 1.35 -30.38
C GLY A 217 12.90 0.84 -29.23
N ASN A 218 13.21 -0.45 -29.25
CA ASN A 218 14.34 -1.15 -28.64
C ASN A 218 15.17 -0.31 -27.65
N LYS A 219 14.64 -0.16 -26.45
CA LYS A 219 15.44 -0.08 -25.24
C LYS A 219 15.00 -1.27 -24.39
N ASP A 220 15.58 -2.42 -24.65
CA ASP A 220 15.84 -3.40 -23.61
C ASP A 220 16.76 -2.70 -22.61
N VAL A 221 16.19 -1.76 -21.88
CA VAL A 221 16.80 -1.20 -20.69
C VAL A 221 17.00 -2.41 -19.82
N ASN A 222 18.24 -2.78 -19.57
CA ASN A 222 18.57 -3.91 -18.73
C ASN A 222 18.01 -3.62 -17.33
N ILE A 223 16.76 -4.01 -17.10
CA ILE A 223 16.00 -3.73 -15.85
C ILE A 223 16.83 -4.18 -14.65
N ASN A 224 17.48 -5.33 -14.75
CA ASN A 224 18.35 -5.84 -13.69
C ASN A 224 19.52 -4.89 -13.41
N GLN A 225 20.07 -4.23 -14.43
CA GLN A 225 21.13 -3.23 -14.23
C GLN A 225 20.62 -1.98 -13.53
N GLN A 226 19.40 -1.55 -13.82
CA GLN A 226 18.77 -0.42 -13.13
C GLN A 226 18.41 -0.75 -11.69
N ILE A 227 17.88 -1.97 -11.42
CA ILE A 227 17.66 -2.45 -10.05
C ILE A 227 18.98 -2.52 -9.28
N LYS A 228 20.06 -3.00 -9.90
CA LYS A 228 21.39 -2.99 -9.28
C LYS A 228 21.85 -1.57 -8.94
N SER A 229 21.58 -0.61 -9.81
CA SER A 229 21.90 0.81 -9.55
C SER A 229 21.05 1.38 -8.41
N LEU A 230 19.76 1.05 -8.34
CA LEU A 230 18.87 1.40 -7.23
C LEU A 230 19.39 0.82 -5.90
N LEU A 231 19.74 -0.46 -5.87
CA LEU A 231 20.27 -1.11 -4.66
C LEU A 231 21.61 -0.47 -4.21
N SER A 232 22.47 -0.10 -5.16
CA SER A 232 23.72 0.61 -4.87
C SER A 232 23.45 2.01 -4.32
N TYR A 233 22.44 2.71 -4.84
CA TYR A 233 21.96 3.99 -4.31
C TYR A 233 21.49 3.86 -2.87
N ILE A 234 20.64 2.84 -2.59
CA ILE A 234 20.11 2.59 -1.26
C ILE A 234 21.25 2.30 -0.27
N LYS A 235 22.14 1.37 -0.60
CA LYS A 235 23.29 1.03 0.26
C LYS A 235 24.18 2.23 0.59
N LYS A 236 24.28 3.21 -0.33
CA LYS A 236 25.07 4.42 -0.12
C LYS A 236 24.37 5.44 0.79
N ASN A 237 23.04 5.53 0.75
CA ASN A 237 22.28 6.64 1.34
C ASN A 237 21.46 6.24 2.57
N TYR A 238 21.29 4.92 2.84
CA TYR A 238 20.51 4.40 3.96
C TYR A 238 21.28 3.33 4.73
N ASP A 239 21.03 3.26 6.01
CA ASP A 239 21.46 2.10 6.80
C ASP A 239 20.60 0.89 6.45
N ILE A 240 21.24 -0.22 6.08
CA ILE A 240 20.58 -1.46 5.70
C ILE A 240 20.74 -2.59 6.74
N HIS A 241 21.48 -2.35 7.83
CA HIS A 241 21.84 -3.42 8.79
C HIS A 241 20.64 -3.99 9.50
N ASN A 242 19.68 -3.17 9.87
CA ASN A 242 18.42 -3.57 10.50
C ASN A 242 17.23 -3.57 9.52
N LYS A 243 17.46 -3.91 8.24
CA LYS A 243 16.43 -3.97 7.21
C LYS A 243 16.35 -5.37 6.64
N ILE A 244 15.23 -6.04 6.92
CA ILE A 244 14.93 -7.39 6.45
C ILE A 244 13.91 -7.26 5.32
N LEU A 245 14.26 -7.77 4.13
CA LEU A 245 13.35 -7.79 2.99
C LEU A 245 12.50 -9.05 3.02
N VAL A 246 11.18 -8.89 3.07
CA VAL A 246 10.21 -9.99 3.00
C VAL A 246 9.63 -10.04 1.60
N PHE A 247 10.07 -11.01 0.82
CA PHE A 247 9.68 -11.17 -0.57
C PHE A 247 8.39 -11.98 -0.73
N HIS A 248 7.49 -11.50 -1.57
CA HIS A 248 6.28 -12.22 -1.99
C HIS A 248 6.63 -13.59 -2.59
N PRO A 249 5.77 -14.63 -2.45
CA PRO A 249 6.08 -15.99 -2.92
C PRO A 249 6.49 -16.10 -4.39
N ASN A 250 5.91 -15.26 -5.25
CA ASN A 250 6.14 -15.27 -6.70
C ASN A 250 7.23 -14.31 -7.17
N SER A 251 8.07 -13.80 -6.26
CA SER A 251 9.11 -12.83 -6.60
C SER A 251 10.22 -13.44 -7.47
N ASP A 252 10.78 -12.60 -8.34
CA ASP A 252 11.85 -12.94 -9.26
C ASP A 252 13.13 -13.31 -8.51
N LYS A 253 13.65 -14.52 -8.74
CA LYS A 253 14.86 -15.04 -8.10
C LYS A 253 16.10 -14.19 -8.39
N GLU A 254 16.18 -13.52 -9.53
CA GLU A 254 17.30 -12.62 -9.87
C GLU A 254 17.27 -11.34 -9.04
N ILE A 255 16.09 -10.76 -8.78
CA ILE A 255 15.95 -9.60 -7.88
C ILE A 255 16.38 -10.01 -6.46
N ILE A 256 15.89 -11.15 -5.97
CA ILE A 256 16.28 -11.68 -4.67
C ILE A 256 17.81 -11.85 -4.58
N LYS A 257 18.43 -12.42 -5.61
CA LYS A 257 19.88 -12.62 -5.68
C LYS A 257 20.65 -11.28 -5.67
N LEU A 258 20.15 -10.28 -6.40
CA LEU A 258 20.74 -8.93 -6.39
C LEU A 258 20.67 -8.30 -5.00
N CYS A 259 19.56 -8.43 -4.28
CA CYS A 259 19.40 -7.92 -2.92
C CYS A 259 20.36 -8.64 -1.94
N LYS A 260 20.47 -9.98 -2.02
CA LYS A 260 21.45 -10.76 -1.23
C LYS A 260 22.88 -10.31 -1.48
N ALA A 261 23.25 -10.07 -2.74
CA ALA A 261 24.58 -9.62 -3.12
C ALA A 261 24.92 -8.21 -2.58
N GLN A 262 23.92 -7.38 -2.26
CA GLN A 262 24.11 -6.10 -1.59
C GLN A 262 24.18 -6.18 -0.06
N GLY A 263 23.94 -7.36 0.51
CA GLY A 263 24.04 -7.61 1.95
C GLY A 263 22.70 -7.52 2.70
N PHE A 264 21.56 -7.48 1.99
CA PHE A 264 20.26 -7.54 2.65
C PHE A 264 19.98 -8.89 3.24
N TYR A 265 19.38 -8.90 4.43
CA TYR A 265 18.75 -10.09 4.98
C TYR A 265 17.41 -10.33 4.25
N ILE A 266 17.11 -11.60 3.95
CA ILE A 266 15.96 -11.92 3.10
C ILE A 266 15.14 -13.06 3.70
N ILE A 267 13.84 -12.81 3.85
CA ILE A 267 12.82 -13.83 4.05
C ILE A 267 12.07 -13.96 2.73
N HIS A 268 12.17 -15.11 2.08
CA HIS A 268 11.40 -15.38 0.87
C HIS A 268 10.23 -16.27 1.23
N LEU A 269 9.03 -15.72 1.12
CA LEU A 269 7.78 -16.44 1.40
C LEU A 269 7.54 -17.54 0.37
N ASN A 270 6.90 -18.62 0.81
CA ASN A 270 6.60 -19.76 -0.03
C ASN A 270 5.17 -20.27 0.23
N SER A 271 4.34 -20.24 -0.78
CA SER A 271 2.95 -20.72 -0.73
C SER A 271 2.75 -22.07 -1.45
N SER A 272 3.81 -22.68 -1.99
CA SER A 272 3.71 -23.85 -2.86
C SER A 272 3.25 -25.14 -2.17
N ASN A 273 3.38 -25.20 -0.84
CA ASN A 273 3.03 -26.37 -0.06
C ASN A 273 1.64 -26.27 0.59
N ASP A 274 0.94 -25.17 0.40
CA ASP A 274 -0.37 -24.95 1.00
C ASP A 274 -1.48 -25.42 0.06
N GLU A 275 -2.38 -26.26 0.56
CA GLU A 275 -3.56 -26.71 -0.18
C GLU A 275 -4.58 -25.60 -0.38
N LYS A 276 -4.62 -24.64 0.57
CA LYS A 276 -5.54 -23.50 0.54
C LYS A 276 -4.86 -22.27 -0.06
N SER A 277 -5.58 -21.57 -0.97
CA SER A 277 -5.10 -20.31 -1.52
C SER A 277 -4.87 -19.25 -0.44
N TRP A 278 -3.77 -18.52 -0.55
CA TRP A 278 -3.47 -17.37 0.29
C TRP A 278 -4.28 -16.13 -0.11
N THR A 279 -4.74 -16.08 -1.37
CA THR A 279 -5.38 -14.91 -1.95
C THR A 279 -6.89 -15.06 -2.06
N PHE A 280 -7.58 -13.93 -2.19
CA PHE A 280 -9.01 -13.93 -2.53
C PHE A 280 -9.21 -14.47 -3.95
N ASP A 281 -10.37 -15.07 -4.21
CA ASP A 281 -10.72 -15.61 -5.54
C ASP A 281 -10.87 -14.51 -6.61
N TYR A 282 -11.17 -13.29 -6.18
CA TYR A 282 -11.44 -12.13 -7.02
C TYR A 282 -10.33 -11.07 -6.99
N ASP A 283 -9.32 -11.27 -6.14
CA ASP A 283 -8.24 -10.30 -5.91
C ASP A 283 -6.97 -11.01 -5.48
N HIS A 284 -5.82 -10.51 -5.90
CA HIS A 284 -4.51 -11.12 -5.60
C HIS A 284 -3.98 -10.82 -4.19
N HIS A 285 -4.66 -9.98 -3.40
CA HIS A 285 -4.28 -9.71 -2.01
C HIS A 285 -4.55 -10.92 -1.11
N TRP A 286 -3.80 -10.99 -0.02
CA TRP A 286 -3.91 -12.10 0.92
C TRP A 286 -5.20 -12.05 1.73
N THR A 287 -5.81 -13.22 1.90
CA THR A 287 -6.87 -13.45 2.89
C THR A 287 -6.29 -13.49 4.31
N CYS A 288 -7.13 -13.52 5.36
CA CYS A 288 -6.65 -13.77 6.72
C CYS A 288 -5.77 -15.01 6.81
N TYR A 289 -6.15 -16.10 6.14
CA TYR A 289 -5.34 -17.31 6.08
C TYR A 289 -3.96 -17.05 5.45
N GLY A 290 -3.90 -16.31 4.34
CA GLY A 290 -2.63 -15.92 3.73
C GLY A 290 -1.76 -15.11 4.68
N HIS A 291 -2.35 -14.13 5.39
CA HIS A 291 -1.64 -13.34 6.40
C HIS A 291 -1.12 -14.18 7.57
N GLU A 292 -1.87 -15.19 8.02
CA GLU A 292 -1.42 -16.14 9.05
C GLU A 292 -0.20 -16.95 8.61
N GLN A 293 -0.21 -17.45 7.37
CA GLN A 293 0.92 -18.20 6.80
C GLN A 293 2.17 -17.30 6.63
N VAL A 294 1.96 -16.07 6.17
CA VAL A 294 3.02 -15.07 6.07
C VAL A 294 3.64 -14.80 7.45
N ALA A 295 2.81 -14.53 8.47
CA ALA A 295 3.29 -14.25 9.82
C ALA A 295 4.07 -15.46 10.43
N GLU A 296 3.66 -16.69 10.14
CA GLU A 296 4.40 -17.87 10.60
C GLU A 296 5.75 -17.99 9.91
N GLN A 297 5.84 -17.77 8.59
CA GLN A 297 7.11 -17.83 7.88
C GLN A 297 8.04 -16.67 8.27
N VAL A 298 7.51 -15.48 8.49
CA VAL A 298 8.30 -14.33 8.98
C VAL A 298 8.84 -14.61 10.38
N LYS A 299 8.02 -15.13 11.29
CA LYS A 299 8.48 -15.58 12.62
C LYS A 299 9.66 -16.56 12.52
N GLN A 300 9.55 -17.59 11.66
CA GLN A 300 10.64 -18.54 11.47
C GLN A 300 11.91 -17.86 10.91
N GLY A 301 11.72 -16.92 9.97
CA GLY A 301 12.82 -16.11 9.45
C GLY A 301 13.53 -15.29 10.54
N LEU A 302 12.76 -14.65 11.42
CA LEU A 302 13.29 -13.85 12.54
C LEU A 302 14.04 -14.72 13.55
N ILE A 303 13.53 -15.89 13.90
CA ILE A 303 14.22 -16.84 14.79
C ILE A 303 15.58 -17.29 14.20
N ASN A 304 15.65 -17.49 12.88
CA ASN A 304 16.88 -17.94 12.20
C ASN A 304 17.98 -16.87 12.18
N ILE A 305 17.66 -15.61 12.45
CA ILE A 305 18.62 -14.50 12.55
C ILE A 305 19.00 -14.17 14.01
N GLU A 306 18.60 -15.02 14.95
CA GLU A 306 18.87 -14.86 16.38
C GLU A 306 18.28 -13.58 17.01
N LEU A 307 17.10 -13.16 16.53
CA LEU A 307 16.26 -12.16 17.20
C LEU A 307 15.50 -12.78 18.36
#